data_7dd6c28ac61cc556aef9d6264669ce0e
#
_entry.id   7dd6c28ac61cc556aef9d6264669ce0e
#
_cell.length_a   1.000
_cell.length_b   1.000
_cell.length_c   1.000
_cell.angle_alpha   90.00
_cell.angle_beta   90.00
_cell.angle_gamma   90.00
#
_symmetry.space_group_name_H-M   'P 1'
#
loop_
_entity.id
_entity.type
_entity.pdbx_description
1 polymer ?
#
loop_
_entity_poly.entity_id
_entity_poly.type
_entity_poly.pdbx_seq_one_letter_code
_entity_poly.pdbx_strand_id
1 'polypeptide(L)'
;MDNHCIRFYKATIAVSALFVSLTVCDLCWALETQYGARLDLESDVKYPLTPMIIDVTKPPYNATGDGIQDDTAAIQRALTDMMGTHKMLYFPNGIYLVSRTLQWSKKNSAGRDAWGKNFLCGQNGNKTVIRLKEGTFTDPQKPASIMWCGGFGSADWFHNYVENVTFDVGDNNAGAIGLQFYSNNSGAVRNCRFLAGQESGLIGLDLGHRDMNGPLLVRNCEVIGFDRGISTSRAVNGQTFEYITLRDQRQFGFDNEGQAISVRGLLSENNVPVVRSYGVFCLVDAQLKGKREASNWPAIINYNGGRIFLRDVTTSRYKRAVGDVETPDWFASVRVQGDDKPGSLGPSISEYSSHSYTRAFPGVELSLKLPVKDPPAVVTDPPNAWVNVDDFGADPTGNKDSADAIRKAMNSGASTIFMPGLYAMHSTVTLGPKVKHVVGIGGMVDYFGKAKPDFRILDGESPTVTFEHFAYIHGGIEIDTSRTIIFRSVSDCDLTFGANAEGGELFFEDFVTHNLVLENQKVWARQLNVENEGTHVLNKSSDLWVLGYKTERGGTLLETKAGGHSEVLGGFSYTTTAGKLAPMFVTKDASLFTFFHEVCFNGDPFAMLVEESQAGESKKLPKGRAHTAPYRAQ
;
A
#
# COMPACT_ATOMS: atom_id res chain seq x y z
N MET A 1 -45.42 27.81 46.60
CA MET A 1 -44.82 28.34 45.32
C MET A 1 -43.33 28.23 45.50
N ASP A 2 -42.62 27.46 44.71
CA ASP A 2 -41.18 27.52 44.48
C ASP A 2 -40.32 26.25 44.52
N ASN A 3 -40.93 25.10 44.40
CA ASN A 3 -40.06 23.91 44.28
C ASN A 3 -40.16 23.15 42.93
N HIS A 4 -40.99 23.63 41.97
CA HIS A 4 -41.15 22.96 40.68
C HIS A 4 -40.33 23.58 39.54
N CYS A 5 -39.95 24.84 39.62
CA CYS A 5 -39.16 25.52 38.57
C CYS A 5 -37.68 25.08 38.56
N ILE A 6 -37.09 24.78 39.75
CA ILE A 6 -35.66 24.40 39.89
C ILE A 6 -35.41 22.97 39.36
N ARG A 7 -36.40 22.07 39.43
CA ARG A 7 -36.26 20.71 38.91
C ARG A 7 -36.28 20.66 37.37
N PHE A 8 -37.06 21.49 36.70
CA PHE A 8 -37.08 21.56 35.23
C PHE A 8 -35.81 22.15 34.65
N TYR A 9 -35.22 23.17 35.31
CA TYR A 9 -33.97 23.77 34.84
C TYR A 9 -32.74 22.83 34.97
N LYS A 10 -32.69 22.02 36.04
CA LYS A 10 -31.62 21.02 36.21
C LYS A 10 -31.74 19.84 35.23
N ALA A 11 -32.96 19.43 34.89
CA ALA A 11 -33.16 18.36 33.90
C ALA A 11 -32.79 18.80 32.48
N THR A 12 -33.11 20.05 32.09
CA THR A 12 -32.80 20.59 30.77
C THR A 12 -31.29 20.79 30.56
N ILE A 13 -30.57 21.25 31.61
CA ILE A 13 -29.11 21.41 31.56
C ILE A 13 -28.40 20.04 31.51
N ALA A 14 -28.91 19.02 32.23
CA ALA A 14 -28.35 17.69 32.19
C ALA A 14 -28.55 16.98 30.83
N VAL A 15 -29.71 17.16 30.18
CA VAL A 15 -29.99 16.63 28.84
C VAL A 15 -29.14 17.35 27.77
N SER A 16 -28.99 18.67 27.87
CA SER A 16 -28.14 19.42 26.93
C SER A 16 -26.64 19.10 27.10
N ALA A 17 -26.17 18.88 28.35
CA ALA A 17 -24.79 18.47 28.60
C ALA A 17 -24.52 17.03 28.13
N LEU A 18 -25.51 16.12 28.26
CA LEU A 18 -25.38 14.75 27.77
C LEU A 18 -25.37 14.68 26.24
N PHE A 19 -26.22 15.47 25.55
CA PHE A 19 -26.21 15.56 24.08
C PHE A 19 -24.92 16.22 23.56
N VAL A 20 -24.42 17.27 24.20
CA VAL A 20 -23.15 17.92 23.81
C VAL A 20 -21.95 17.00 24.10
N SER A 21 -21.98 16.21 25.18
CA SER A 21 -20.88 15.27 25.46
C SER A 21 -20.87 14.06 24.53
N LEU A 22 -22.04 13.56 24.10
CA LEU A 22 -22.14 12.49 23.10
C LEU A 22 -21.69 12.96 21.71
N THR A 23 -22.11 14.14 21.25
CA THR A 23 -21.70 14.69 19.96
C THR A 23 -20.21 15.06 19.92
N VAL A 24 -19.63 15.56 20.99
CA VAL A 24 -18.19 15.85 21.09
C VAL A 24 -17.38 14.56 21.14
N CYS A 25 -17.86 13.53 21.83
CA CYS A 25 -17.20 12.22 21.90
C CYS A 25 -17.26 11.51 20.54
N ASP A 26 -18.41 11.52 19.87
CA ASP A 26 -18.56 10.94 18.52
C ASP A 26 -17.75 11.69 17.46
N LEU A 27 -17.69 13.04 17.55
CA LEU A 27 -16.81 13.82 16.65
C LEU A 27 -15.32 13.60 16.96
N CYS A 28 -14.92 13.50 18.21
CA CYS A 28 -13.54 13.15 18.56
C CYS A 28 -13.19 11.73 18.10
N TRP A 29 -14.08 10.78 18.25
CA TRP A 29 -13.89 9.40 17.77
C TRP A 29 -13.85 9.32 16.24
N ALA A 30 -14.74 10.03 15.55
CA ALA A 30 -14.74 10.13 14.09
C ALA A 30 -13.47 10.82 13.55
N LEU A 31 -12.94 11.83 14.27
CA LEU A 31 -11.70 12.51 13.92
C LEU A 31 -10.46 11.65 14.21
N GLU A 32 -10.46 10.84 15.27
CA GLU A 32 -9.35 9.91 15.54
C GLU A 32 -9.27 8.75 14.55
N THR A 33 -10.39 8.35 13.93
CA THR A 33 -10.40 7.28 12.93
C THR A 33 -10.09 7.76 11.50
N GLN A 34 -10.00 9.06 11.27
CA GLN A 34 -9.67 9.61 9.96
C GLN A 34 -8.17 9.46 9.62
N TYR A 35 -7.28 9.50 10.63
CA TYR A 35 -5.84 9.44 10.48
C TYR A 35 -5.25 8.29 11.29
N GLY A 36 -4.12 7.77 10.80
CA GLY A 36 -3.36 6.73 11.48
C GLY A 36 -3.89 5.32 11.32
N ALA A 37 -3.18 4.38 11.94
CA ALA A 37 -3.52 2.97 11.92
C ALA A 37 -4.81 2.70 12.70
N ARG A 38 -5.59 1.74 12.21
CA ARG A 38 -6.91 1.33 12.75
C ARG A 38 -6.88 -0.10 13.25
N LEU A 39 -5.79 -0.50 13.89
CA LEU A 39 -5.54 -1.88 14.30
C LEU A 39 -6.52 -2.41 15.35
N ASP A 40 -7.05 -1.53 16.18
CA ASP A 40 -8.03 -1.91 17.20
C ASP A 40 -9.39 -2.31 16.62
N LEU A 41 -9.63 -2.01 15.33
CA LEU A 41 -10.83 -2.40 14.59
C LEU A 41 -10.67 -3.76 13.88
N GLU A 42 -9.46 -4.35 13.86
CA GLU A 42 -9.17 -5.59 13.16
C GLU A 42 -9.68 -6.80 13.95
N SER A 43 -10.36 -7.69 13.26
CA SER A 43 -10.82 -8.97 13.81
C SER A 43 -9.78 -10.07 13.61
N ASP A 44 -9.92 -11.16 14.37
CA ASP A 44 -9.11 -12.35 14.18
C ASP A 44 -9.33 -12.96 12.78
N VAL A 45 -8.28 -13.09 12.00
CA VAL A 45 -8.31 -13.76 10.69
C VAL A 45 -8.07 -15.24 10.88
N LYS A 46 -8.94 -16.07 10.30
CA LYS A 46 -8.85 -17.52 10.36
C LYS A 46 -9.03 -18.10 8.96
N TYR A 47 -8.33 -19.18 8.70
CA TYR A 47 -8.35 -19.87 7.41
C TYR A 47 -8.81 -21.32 7.55
N PRO A 48 -9.32 -21.94 6.48
CA PRO A 48 -9.59 -23.38 6.45
C PRO A 48 -8.31 -24.20 6.65
N LEU A 49 -8.44 -25.38 7.19
CA LEU A 49 -7.31 -26.33 7.26
C LEU A 49 -6.99 -26.85 5.85
N THR A 50 -5.76 -26.60 5.41
CA THR A 50 -5.27 -27.01 4.09
C THR A 50 -3.75 -27.17 4.12
N PRO A 51 -3.17 -28.06 3.28
CA PRO A 51 -1.71 -28.16 3.14
C PRO A 51 -1.02 -26.89 2.62
N MET A 52 -1.79 -25.93 2.10
CA MET A 52 -1.28 -24.64 1.62
C MET A 52 -1.03 -23.63 2.75
N ILE A 53 -1.42 -23.95 3.99
CA ILE A 53 -1.23 -23.09 5.17
C ILE A 53 -0.38 -23.85 6.20
N ILE A 54 0.80 -23.30 6.50
CA ILE A 54 1.70 -23.81 7.52
C ILE A 54 1.40 -23.08 8.82
N ASP A 55 0.75 -23.73 9.77
CA ASP A 55 0.58 -23.24 11.13
C ASP A 55 1.86 -23.52 11.94
N VAL A 56 2.54 -22.47 12.39
CA VAL A 56 3.82 -22.57 13.10
C VAL A 56 3.71 -23.36 14.43
N THR A 57 2.53 -23.44 15.02
CA THR A 57 2.28 -24.13 16.29
C THR A 57 2.07 -25.63 16.13
N LYS A 58 1.90 -26.11 14.91
CA LYS A 58 1.62 -27.53 14.63
C LYS A 58 2.89 -28.31 14.26
N PRO A 59 2.87 -29.65 14.42
CA PRO A 59 3.96 -30.48 13.92
C PRO A 59 4.21 -30.25 12.41
N PRO A 60 5.44 -30.27 11.94
CA PRO A 60 6.67 -30.60 12.70
C PRO A 60 7.34 -29.41 13.40
N TYR A 61 6.76 -28.21 13.38
CA TYR A 61 7.40 -26.98 13.85
C TYR A 61 7.26 -26.81 15.38
N ASN A 62 6.03 -26.82 15.88
CA ASN A 62 5.68 -26.76 17.33
C ASN A 62 6.22 -25.50 18.03
N ALA A 63 6.12 -24.32 17.39
CA ALA A 63 6.34 -23.07 18.07
C ALA A 63 5.29 -22.91 19.19
N THR A 64 5.69 -22.45 20.37
CA THR A 64 4.80 -22.40 21.55
C THR A 64 3.96 -21.14 21.59
N GLY A 65 4.54 -20.01 21.22
CA GLY A 65 3.87 -18.70 21.30
C GLY A 65 3.48 -18.29 22.74
N ASP A 66 4.20 -18.81 23.76
CA ASP A 66 3.91 -18.56 25.19
C ASP A 66 4.66 -17.35 25.78
N GLY A 67 5.55 -16.72 25.00
CA GLY A 67 6.38 -15.60 25.41
C GLY A 67 7.55 -15.97 26.31
N ILE A 68 7.80 -17.25 26.55
CA ILE A 68 8.83 -17.76 27.47
C ILE A 68 9.85 -18.63 26.73
N GLN A 69 9.37 -19.61 25.98
CA GLN A 69 10.22 -20.50 25.19
C GLN A 69 10.75 -19.78 23.96
N ASP A 70 12.03 -20.04 23.63
CA ASP A 70 12.65 -19.54 22.41
C ASP A 70 12.14 -20.32 21.18
N ASP A 71 11.26 -19.68 20.42
CA ASP A 71 10.63 -20.24 19.23
C ASP A 71 11.48 -20.05 17.94
N THR A 72 12.66 -19.44 18.02
CA THR A 72 13.49 -19.08 16.86
C THR A 72 13.73 -20.25 15.92
N ALA A 73 14.11 -21.43 16.47
CA ALA A 73 14.44 -22.59 15.64
C ALA A 73 13.20 -23.20 14.97
N ALA A 74 12.07 -23.20 15.66
CA ALA A 74 10.78 -23.70 15.15
C ALA A 74 10.28 -22.83 13.99
N ILE A 75 10.25 -21.51 14.21
CA ILE A 75 9.79 -20.54 13.20
C ILE A 75 10.75 -20.52 12.00
N GLN A 76 12.08 -20.57 12.22
CA GLN A 76 13.04 -20.59 11.13
C GLN A 76 12.90 -21.84 10.23
N ARG A 77 12.61 -23.00 10.81
CA ARG A 77 12.30 -24.21 10.01
C ARG A 77 11.05 -24.02 9.17
N ALA A 78 9.96 -23.56 9.79
CA ALA A 78 8.69 -23.32 9.10
C ALA A 78 8.88 -22.28 7.95
N LEU A 79 9.60 -21.21 8.21
CA LEU A 79 9.92 -20.20 7.23
C LEU A 79 10.75 -20.76 6.06
N THR A 80 11.76 -21.59 6.35
CA THR A 80 12.59 -22.23 5.31
C THR A 80 11.79 -23.20 4.45
N ASP A 81 10.86 -23.96 5.05
CA ASP A 81 10.02 -24.91 4.33
C ASP A 81 8.94 -24.20 3.47
N MET A 82 8.48 -23.04 3.90
CA MET A 82 7.51 -22.22 3.17
C MET A 82 8.12 -21.57 1.92
N MET A 83 9.39 -21.18 1.97
CA MET A 83 10.01 -20.35 0.93
C MET A 83 9.87 -20.96 -0.47
N GLY A 84 9.37 -20.17 -1.43
CA GLY A 84 9.19 -20.57 -2.83
C GLY A 84 8.18 -21.71 -3.07
N THR A 85 7.27 -21.95 -2.13
CA THR A 85 6.24 -23.01 -2.25
C THR A 85 4.83 -22.47 -2.47
N HIS A 86 4.65 -21.16 -2.52
CA HIS A 86 3.36 -20.47 -2.59
C HIS A 86 2.43 -20.75 -1.39
N LYS A 87 2.98 -21.28 -0.30
CA LYS A 87 2.24 -21.52 0.94
C LYS A 87 2.27 -20.27 1.81
N MET A 88 1.25 -20.13 2.65
CA MET A 88 1.21 -19.12 3.69
C MET A 88 1.78 -19.68 4.99
N LEU A 89 2.64 -18.90 5.65
CA LEU A 89 3.08 -19.15 7.01
C LEU A 89 2.15 -18.43 7.98
N TYR A 90 1.41 -19.18 8.78
CA TYR A 90 0.39 -18.67 9.66
C TYR A 90 0.81 -18.75 11.13
N PHE A 91 0.60 -17.63 11.84
CA PHE A 91 0.88 -17.49 13.27
C PHE A 91 -0.43 -17.28 14.03
N PRO A 92 -0.93 -18.28 14.78
CA PRO A 92 -2.00 -18.05 15.75
C PRO A 92 -1.66 -16.95 16.77
N ASN A 93 -2.68 -16.41 17.44
CA ASN A 93 -2.46 -15.44 18.51
C ASN A 93 -1.51 -16.02 19.58
N GLY A 94 -0.49 -15.26 19.96
CA GLY A 94 0.54 -15.66 20.93
C GLY A 94 1.73 -14.72 20.89
N ILE A 95 2.68 -14.91 21.82
CA ILE A 95 3.94 -14.17 21.87
C ILE A 95 5.07 -15.14 21.56
N TYR A 96 5.63 -15.04 20.36
CA TYR A 96 6.71 -15.88 19.85
C TYR A 96 8.05 -15.23 20.18
N LEU A 97 8.74 -15.74 21.21
CA LEU A 97 10.05 -15.21 21.61
C LEU A 97 11.13 -15.67 20.66
N VAL A 98 11.97 -14.73 20.19
CA VAL A 98 13.08 -15.04 19.28
C VAL A 98 14.39 -14.43 19.77
N SER A 99 15.52 -15.13 19.54
CA SER A 99 16.85 -14.73 20.01
C SER A 99 17.86 -14.48 18.90
N ARG A 100 17.44 -14.51 17.65
CA ARG A 100 18.22 -14.13 16.47
C ARG A 100 17.29 -13.76 15.32
N THR A 101 17.86 -13.15 14.27
CA THR A 101 17.13 -12.81 13.05
C THR A 101 16.49 -14.04 12.42
N LEU A 102 15.19 -13.95 12.15
CA LEU A 102 14.45 -14.85 11.29
C LEU A 102 14.73 -14.46 9.84
N GLN A 103 15.30 -15.39 9.06
CA GLN A 103 15.80 -15.05 7.74
C GLN A 103 15.02 -15.78 6.64
N TRP A 104 14.53 -15.04 5.66
CA TRP A 104 13.98 -15.59 4.44
C TRP A 104 15.13 -16.13 3.59
N SER A 105 15.10 -17.42 3.30
CA SER A 105 16.19 -18.11 2.64
C SER A 105 16.10 -17.97 1.11
N LYS A 106 17.25 -17.87 0.45
CA LYS A 106 17.30 -17.91 -1.02
C LYS A 106 16.85 -19.26 -1.59
N LYS A 107 17.07 -20.33 -0.83
CA LYS A 107 16.66 -21.68 -1.18
C LYS A 107 15.76 -22.26 -0.09
N ASN A 108 14.74 -22.99 -0.50
CA ASN A 108 13.89 -23.75 0.44
C ASN A 108 14.61 -25.02 0.92
N SER A 109 13.97 -25.79 1.82
CA SER A 109 14.50 -27.06 2.34
C SER A 109 14.77 -28.11 1.26
N ALA A 110 14.09 -28.05 0.11
CA ALA A 110 14.33 -28.91 -1.04
C ALA A 110 15.46 -28.40 -1.96
N GLY A 111 16.19 -27.33 -1.58
CA GLY A 111 17.26 -26.74 -2.37
C GLY A 111 16.83 -25.97 -3.61
N ARG A 112 15.52 -25.72 -3.79
CA ARG A 112 14.97 -24.93 -4.89
C ARG A 112 15.02 -23.44 -4.57
N ASP A 113 15.23 -22.62 -5.60
CA ASP A 113 15.26 -21.16 -5.43
C ASP A 113 13.90 -20.61 -4.99
N ALA A 114 13.94 -19.64 -4.09
CA ALA A 114 12.78 -18.94 -3.56
C ALA A 114 12.74 -17.52 -4.17
N TRP A 115 11.88 -17.32 -5.16
CA TRP A 115 11.79 -16.10 -5.96
C TRP A 115 10.64 -15.18 -5.54
N GLY A 116 10.28 -15.14 -4.28
CA GLY A 116 9.12 -14.40 -3.82
C GLY A 116 7.87 -15.27 -3.72
N LYS A 117 6.67 -14.63 -3.74
CA LYS A 117 5.37 -15.25 -3.48
C LYS A 117 5.32 -15.90 -2.09
N ASN A 118 5.83 -15.18 -1.11
CA ASN A 118 5.93 -15.62 0.27
C ASN A 118 4.96 -14.82 1.12
N PHE A 119 4.06 -15.50 1.80
CA PHE A 119 3.03 -14.86 2.60
C PHE A 119 3.14 -15.29 4.07
N LEU A 120 3.44 -14.32 4.93
CA LEU A 120 3.43 -14.47 6.38
C LEU A 120 2.22 -13.74 6.93
N CYS A 121 1.37 -14.44 7.68
CA CYS A 121 0.15 -13.88 8.23
C CYS A 121 -0.03 -14.26 9.71
N GLY A 122 -0.22 -13.27 10.57
CA GLY A 122 -0.70 -13.47 11.92
C GLY A 122 -2.21 -13.58 11.99
N GLN A 123 -2.73 -14.17 13.05
CA GLN A 123 -4.15 -14.22 13.29
C GLN A 123 -4.74 -12.84 13.59
N ASN A 124 -3.99 -11.97 14.27
CA ASN A 124 -4.41 -10.62 14.62
C ASN A 124 -3.20 -9.73 14.94
N GLY A 125 -3.11 -8.58 14.29
CA GLY A 125 -1.98 -7.66 14.44
C GLY A 125 -1.69 -7.21 15.88
N ASN A 126 -2.68 -7.19 16.74
CA ASN A 126 -2.51 -6.82 18.17
C ASN A 126 -2.17 -8.00 19.08
N LYS A 127 -2.42 -9.23 18.66
CA LYS A 127 -2.33 -10.44 19.51
C LYS A 127 -1.28 -11.43 19.04
N THR A 128 -0.84 -11.34 17.78
CA THR A 128 0.24 -12.15 17.23
C THR A 128 1.52 -11.35 17.29
N VAL A 129 2.39 -11.68 18.23
CA VAL A 129 3.61 -10.91 18.53
C VAL A 129 4.85 -11.76 18.31
N ILE A 130 5.76 -11.31 17.45
CA ILE A 130 7.12 -11.83 17.37
C ILE A 130 8.01 -10.89 18.18
N ARG A 131 8.47 -11.37 19.34
CA ARG A 131 9.24 -10.57 20.30
C ARG A 131 10.70 -10.98 20.35
N LEU A 132 11.58 -10.00 20.21
CA LEU A 132 13.00 -10.21 20.42
C LEU A 132 13.32 -10.35 21.91
N LYS A 133 14.13 -11.35 22.24
CA LYS A 133 14.63 -11.52 23.60
C LYS A 133 15.45 -10.28 24.03
N GLU A 134 15.24 -9.85 25.24
CA GLU A 134 15.94 -8.70 25.84
C GLU A 134 17.47 -8.85 25.73
N GLY A 135 18.18 -7.75 25.43
CA GLY A 135 19.63 -7.70 25.37
C GLY A 135 20.26 -8.54 24.24
N THR A 136 19.53 -8.81 23.15
CA THR A 136 20.03 -9.64 22.03
C THR A 136 20.77 -8.81 20.98
N PHE A 137 20.19 -7.69 20.52
CA PHE A 137 20.78 -6.81 19.50
C PHE A 137 21.17 -5.47 20.13
N THR A 138 22.22 -5.46 20.93
CA THR A 138 22.60 -4.31 21.77
C THR A 138 23.46 -3.27 21.07
N ASP A 139 24.16 -3.63 19.97
CA ASP A 139 25.12 -2.75 19.30
C ASP A 139 24.47 -2.00 18.10
N PRO A 140 24.19 -0.69 18.20
CA PRO A 140 23.62 0.07 17.10
C PRO A 140 24.57 0.25 15.90
N GLN A 141 25.86 -0.05 16.03
CA GLN A 141 26.82 -0.06 14.92
C GLN A 141 26.78 -1.38 14.14
N LYS A 142 26.14 -2.40 14.69
CA LYS A 142 25.92 -3.71 14.06
C LYS A 142 24.44 -4.08 14.13
N PRO A 143 23.58 -3.30 13.43
CA PRO A 143 22.14 -3.49 13.51
C PRO A 143 21.71 -4.86 12.98
N ALA A 144 20.69 -5.43 13.60
CA ALA A 144 20.07 -6.67 13.17
C ALA A 144 18.55 -6.61 13.33
N SER A 145 17.81 -7.21 12.40
CA SER A 145 16.35 -7.22 12.39
C SER A 145 15.79 -8.46 13.09
N ILE A 146 14.60 -8.32 13.69
CA ILE A 146 13.83 -9.49 14.13
C ILE A 146 13.61 -10.41 12.92
N MET A 147 13.18 -9.82 11.79
CA MET A 147 12.99 -10.56 10.55
C MET A 147 13.63 -9.81 9.38
N TRP A 148 14.43 -10.54 8.63
CA TRP A 148 15.00 -10.10 7.36
C TRP A 148 14.24 -10.76 6.21
N CYS A 149 13.55 -9.97 5.41
CA CYS A 149 12.69 -10.42 4.34
C CYS A 149 13.23 -9.96 2.99
N GLY A 150 13.81 -10.89 2.26
CA GLY A 150 14.09 -10.79 0.84
C GLY A 150 15.20 -9.85 0.39
N GLY A 151 15.43 -9.85 -0.93
CA GLY A 151 16.37 -8.98 -1.59
C GLY A 151 17.80 -9.52 -1.65
N PHE A 152 18.07 -10.48 -2.53
CA PHE A 152 19.41 -10.99 -2.80
C PHE A 152 20.12 -10.28 -3.96
N GLY A 153 19.34 -9.59 -4.80
CA GLY A 153 19.82 -8.80 -5.94
C GLY A 153 18.96 -7.56 -6.12
N SER A 154 18.81 -7.13 -7.36
CA SER A 154 17.92 -6.04 -7.76
C SER A 154 16.68 -6.63 -8.40
N ALA A 155 15.49 -6.18 -8.00
CA ALA A 155 14.19 -6.59 -8.55
C ALA A 155 13.99 -8.12 -8.63
N ASP A 156 14.33 -8.85 -7.59
CA ASP A 156 14.37 -10.31 -7.58
C ASP A 156 13.35 -11.00 -6.67
N TRP A 157 12.51 -10.24 -5.96
CA TRP A 157 11.55 -10.81 -5.01
C TRP A 157 10.16 -10.19 -5.15
N PHE A 158 9.26 -10.88 -5.85
CA PHE A 158 7.91 -10.44 -6.16
C PHE A 158 6.89 -11.05 -5.18
N HIS A 159 5.78 -10.35 -4.95
CA HIS A 159 4.61 -10.86 -4.21
C HIS A 159 4.94 -11.34 -2.80
N ASN A 160 5.67 -10.54 -2.03
CA ASN A 160 5.92 -10.81 -0.63
C ASN A 160 4.90 -10.06 0.24
N TYR A 161 4.39 -10.74 1.25
CA TYR A 161 3.36 -10.19 2.15
C TYR A 161 3.70 -10.49 3.60
N VAL A 162 3.55 -9.48 4.46
CA VAL A 162 3.60 -9.60 5.92
C VAL A 162 2.37 -8.91 6.48
N GLU A 163 1.46 -9.65 7.11
CA GLU A 163 0.18 -9.13 7.54
C GLU A 163 -0.18 -9.57 8.97
N ASN A 164 -0.87 -8.71 9.71
CA ASN A 164 -1.46 -9.00 11.03
C ASN A 164 -0.44 -9.45 12.08
N VAL A 165 0.75 -8.84 12.14
CA VAL A 165 1.82 -9.21 13.07
C VAL A 165 2.37 -7.98 13.78
N THR A 166 2.62 -8.09 15.09
CA THR A 166 3.43 -7.16 15.85
C THR A 166 4.88 -7.65 15.93
N PHE A 167 5.83 -6.81 15.51
CA PHE A 167 7.26 -6.96 15.75
C PHE A 167 7.67 -6.13 16.97
N ASP A 168 8.02 -6.78 18.06
CA ASP A 168 8.38 -6.13 19.32
C ASP A 168 9.87 -6.38 19.60
N VAL A 169 10.68 -5.33 19.53
CA VAL A 169 12.13 -5.47 19.76
C VAL A 169 12.47 -5.58 21.25
N GLY A 170 11.49 -5.53 22.14
CA GLY A 170 11.73 -5.63 23.60
C GLY A 170 12.56 -4.49 24.17
N ASP A 171 13.18 -4.73 25.32
CA ASP A 171 14.02 -3.76 26.01
C ASP A 171 15.53 -4.07 25.80
N ASN A 172 16.39 -3.05 25.99
CA ASN A 172 17.86 -3.16 25.93
C ASN A 172 18.39 -3.72 24.60
N ASN A 173 17.72 -3.42 23.48
CA ASN A 173 18.08 -3.83 22.12
C ASN A 173 18.34 -2.61 21.21
N ALA A 174 19.34 -1.78 21.55
CA ALA A 174 19.63 -0.51 20.89
C ALA A 174 19.91 -0.65 19.36
N GLY A 175 20.47 -1.78 18.93
CA GLY A 175 20.76 -2.09 17.51
C GLY A 175 19.64 -2.83 16.80
N ALA A 176 18.47 -3.02 17.42
CA ALA A 176 17.40 -3.82 16.84
C ALA A 176 16.62 -3.06 15.75
N ILE A 177 16.29 -3.79 14.70
CA ILE A 177 15.34 -3.38 13.64
C ILE A 177 14.12 -4.29 13.75
N GLY A 178 12.90 -3.72 13.62
CA GLY A 178 11.68 -4.50 13.68
C GLY A 178 11.58 -5.45 12.48
N LEU A 179 11.44 -4.91 11.28
CA LEU A 179 11.35 -5.67 10.04
C LEU A 179 12.18 -5.02 8.93
N GLN A 180 13.03 -5.80 8.28
CA GLN A 180 13.62 -5.47 6.99
C GLN A 180 12.79 -6.13 5.90
N PHE A 181 11.99 -5.34 5.17
CA PHE A 181 11.05 -5.85 4.16
C PHE A 181 11.47 -5.47 2.75
N TYR A 182 11.29 -6.41 1.83
CA TYR A 182 11.60 -6.23 0.43
C TYR A 182 10.54 -6.89 -0.46
N SER A 183 10.05 -6.14 -1.45
CA SER A 183 9.24 -6.68 -2.53
C SER A 183 9.33 -5.80 -3.77
N ASN A 184 9.14 -6.39 -4.95
CA ASN A 184 9.09 -5.69 -6.22
C ASN A 184 7.75 -5.95 -6.92
N ASN A 185 7.33 -5.01 -7.76
CA ASN A 185 6.13 -5.05 -8.60
C ASN A 185 4.82 -5.18 -7.84
N SER A 186 4.76 -6.04 -6.85
CA SER A 186 3.65 -6.25 -5.93
C SER A 186 4.16 -6.75 -4.60
N GLY A 187 3.50 -6.38 -3.53
CA GLY A 187 3.79 -6.82 -2.17
C GLY A 187 3.29 -5.84 -1.13
N ALA A 188 3.09 -6.32 0.08
CA ALA A 188 2.56 -5.45 1.12
C ALA A 188 2.97 -5.81 2.54
N VAL A 189 2.97 -4.78 3.39
CA VAL A 189 2.94 -4.88 4.85
C VAL A 189 1.61 -4.28 5.32
N ARG A 190 0.74 -5.10 5.91
CA ARG A 190 -0.60 -4.66 6.34
C ARG A 190 -0.89 -5.05 7.77
N ASN A 191 -1.62 -4.16 8.48
CA ASN A 191 -2.12 -4.43 9.83
C ASN A 191 -0.99 -4.84 10.80
N CYS A 192 0.19 -4.20 10.69
CA CYS A 192 1.37 -4.55 11.47
C CYS A 192 1.70 -3.46 12.49
N ARG A 193 2.27 -3.88 13.62
CA ARG A 193 2.83 -2.98 14.63
C ARG A 193 4.33 -3.22 14.77
N PHE A 194 5.06 -2.15 15.02
CA PHE A 194 6.47 -2.16 15.33
C PHE A 194 6.67 -1.46 16.66
N LEU A 195 7.13 -2.18 17.66
CA LEU A 195 7.24 -1.68 19.02
C LEU A 195 8.68 -1.74 19.50
N ALA A 196 9.15 -0.64 20.10
CA ALA A 196 10.43 -0.58 20.76
C ALA A 196 10.22 -0.20 22.23
N GLY A 197 10.80 -1.00 23.11
CA GLY A 197 10.83 -0.76 24.54
C GLY A 197 11.91 0.24 24.96
N GLN A 198 12.24 0.22 26.25
CA GLN A 198 13.24 1.12 26.81
C GLN A 198 14.64 0.84 26.22
N GLU A 199 15.36 1.90 25.84
CA GLU A 199 16.72 1.81 25.27
C GLU A 199 16.82 0.84 24.09
N SER A 200 15.78 0.74 23.28
CA SER A 200 15.66 -0.22 22.19
C SER A 200 15.27 0.43 20.89
N GLY A 201 15.61 -0.25 19.78
CA GLY A 201 15.07 0.00 18.46
C GLY A 201 15.79 1.10 17.66
N LEU A 202 16.49 0.69 16.64
CA LEU A 202 17.12 1.59 15.67
C LEU A 202 16.15 2.01 14.56
N ILE A 203 15.47 1.03 13.91
CA ILE A 203 14.50 1.28 12.83
C ILE A 203 13.28 0.37 13.04
N GLY A 204 12.07 0.91 12.96
CA GLY A 204 10.85 0.12 13.06
C GLY A 204 10.61 -0.73 11.82
N LEU A 205 10.42 -0.07 10.67
CA LEU A 205 10.28 -0.69 9.36
C LEU A 205 11.39 -0.19 8.44
N ASP A 206 12.32 -1.07 8.09
CA ASP A 206 13.44 -0.77 7.21
C ASP A 206 13.15 -1.28 5.78
N LEU A 207 12.87 -0.34 4.90
CA LEU A 207 12.70 -0.55 3.46
C LEU A 207 13.96 -0.12 2.69
N GLY A 208 15.01 0.29 3.39
CA GLY A 208 16.24 0.81 2.84
C GLY A 208 17.41 -0.17 2.82
N HIS A 209 17.21 -1.39 3.31
CA HIS A 209 18.31 -2.37 3.45
C HIS A 209 18.81 -2.94 2.11
N ARG A 210 18.05 -2.76 1.03
CA ARG A 210 18.39 -3.16 -0.34
C ARG A 210 17.93 -2.13 -1.35
N ASP A 211 18.65 -2.03 -2.46
CA ASP A 211 18.28 -1.21 -3.61
C ASP A 211 17.08 -1.79 -4.36
N MET A 212 16.37 -0.95 -5.11
CA MET A 212 15.22 -1.32 -5.95
C MET A 212 14.03 -1.90 -5.17
N ASN A 213 13.88 -1.55 -3.89
CA ASN A 213 12.74 -1.99 -3.08
C ASN A 213 11.47 -1.21 -3.45
N GLY A 214 10.47 -1.92 -3.93
CA GLY A 214 9.20 -1.39 -4.43
C GLY A 214 8.95 -1.77 -5.89
N PRO A 215 7.77 -1.46 -6.45
CA PRO A 215 6.64 -0.87 -5.74
C PRO A 215 6.04 -1.81 -4.70
N LEU A 216 5.57 -1.27 -3.60
CA LEU A 216 4.92 -1.99 -2.51
C LEU A 216 3.93 -1.09 -1.75
N LEU A 217 3.01 -1.73 -1.02
CA LEU A 217 2.03 -1.05 -0.18
C LEU A 217 2.28 -1.32 1.31
N VAL A 218 2.40 -0.25 2.11
CA VAL A 218 2.35 -0.33 3.58
C VAL A 218 1.03 0.30 4.04
N ARG A 219 0.17 -0.49 4.66
CA ARG A 219 -1.17 -0.02 5.02
C ARG A 219 -1.58 -0.45 6.41
N ASN A 220 -2.21 0.48 7.14
CA ASN A 220 -2.72 0.24 8.48
C ASN A 220 -1.62 -0.27 9.42
N CYS A 221 -0.52 0.51 9.53
CA CYS A 221 0.63 0.13 10.35
C CYS A 221 0.97 1.19 11.39
N GLU A 222 1.43 0.75 12.56
CA GLU A 222 1.84 1.60 13.65
C GLU A 222 3.30 1.34 14.03
N VAL A 223 4.07 2.43 14.24
CA VAL A 223 5.45 2.36 14.71
C VAL A 223 5.58 3.21 15.97
N ILE A 224 5.98 2.60 17.07
CA ILE A 224 6.14 3.26 18.37
C ILE A 224 7.56 3.08 18.88
N GLY A 225 8.18 4.18 19.28
CA GLY A 225 9.59 4.20 19.68
C GLY A 225 10.54 4.20 18.47
N PHE A 226 11.71 3.59 18.59
CA PHE A 226 12.80 3.56 17.64
C PHE A 226 13.49 4.91 17.42
N ASP A 227 14.71 4.88 16.86
CA ASP A 227 15.37 6.10 16.40
C ASP A 227 14.66 6.63 15.16
N ARG A 228 14.42 5.76 14.18
CA ARG A 228 13.66 6.05 12.96
C ARG A 228 12.47 5.11 12.86
N GLY A 229 11.30 5.68 12.59
CA GLY A 229 10.09 4.87 12.46
C GLY A 229 10.13 4.04 11.18
N ILE A 230 10.17 4.69 10.03
CA ILE A 230 10.28 4.09 8.70
C ILE A 230 11.50 4.66 8.00
N SER A 231 12.28 3.81 7.34
CA SER A 231 13.49 4.21 6.60
C SER A 231 13.48 3.62 5.20
N THR A 232 13.89 4.43 4.19
CA THR A 232 14.01 4.00 2.80
C THR A 232 15.43 4.20 2.28
N SER A 233 15.79 3.57 1.15
CA SER A 233 17.11 3.70 0.54
C SER A 233 17.22 4.94 -0.36
N ARG A 234 18.44 5.17 -0.89
CA ARG A 234 18.71 6.19 -1.91
C ARG A 234 18.29 5.76 -3.32
N ALA A 235 18.20 4.47 -3.58
CA ALA A 235 17.82 3.96 -4.88
C ALA A 235 16.35 4.28 -5.17
N VAL A 236 16.10 4.91 -6.31
CA VAL A 236 14.76 5.41 -6.66
C VAL A 236 13.84 4.24 -7.03
N ASN A 237 12.70 4.18 -6.37
CA ASN A 237 11.54 3.38 -6.72
C ASN A 237 10.28 4.06 -6.14
N GLY A 238 9.08 3.45 -6.27
CA GLY A 238 7.84 3.94 -5.70
C GLY A 238 7.38 3.11 -4.52
N GLN A 239 6.93 3.77 -3.45
CA GLN A 239 6.35 3.08 -2.28
C GLN A 239 5.14 3.85 -1.80
N THR A 240 4.08 3.14 -1.46
CA THR A 240 2.78 3.70 -1.08
C THR A 240 2.45 3.37 0.36
N PHE A 241 1.99 4.38 1.10
CA PHE A 241 1.65 4.26 2.52
C PHE A 241 0.24 4.81 2.76
N GLU A 242 -0.58 4.05 3.47
CA GLU A 242 -1.90 4.52 3.86
C GLU A 242 -2.23 4.11 5.31
N TYR A 243 -2.78 5.06 6.09
CA TYR A 243 -3.13 4.87 7.50
C TYR A 243 -1.95 4.43 8.36
N ILE A 244 -0.97 5.31 8.48
CA ILE A 244 0.25 5.09 9.25
C ILE A 244 0.21 5.91 10.54
N THR A 245 0.60 5.28 11.65
CA THR A 245 0.81 5.96 12.94
C THR A 245 2.29 5.92 13.31
N LEU A 246 2.88 7.09 13.61
CA LEU A 246 4.27 7.23 14.04
C LEU A 246 4.32 7.95 15.40
N ARG A 247 4.80 7.26 16.44
CA ARG A 247 4.86 7.81 17.81
C ARG A 247 6.20 7.58 18.47
N ASP A 248 6.67 8.59 19.19
CA ASP A 248 7.82 8.51 20.10
C ASP A 248 9.14 8.12 19.42
N GLN A 249 9.33 8.52 18.17
CA GLN A 249 10.62 8.36 17.53
C GLN A 249 11.65 9.32 18.13
N ARG A 250 12.93 8.93 18.09
CA ARG A 250 14.02 9.70 18.70
C ARG A 250 14.82 10.53 17.72
N GLN A 251 14.75 10.23 16.40
CA GLN A 251 15.43 10.99 15.34
C GLN A 251 14.45 11.48 14.28
N PHE A 252 13.73 10.58 13.59
CA PHE A 252 12.74 10.89 12.55
C PHE A 252 11.58 9.90 12.57
N GLY A 253 10.38 10.38 12.29
CA GLY A 253 9.24 9.49 12.05
C GLY A 253 9.42 8.70 10.77
N PHE A 254 9.64 9.39 9.65
CA PHE A 254 9.84 8.83 8.33
C PHE A 254 11.12 9.43 7.72
N ASP A 255 12.07 8.58 7.36
CA ASP A 255 13.36 8.95 6.78
C ASP A 255 13.45 8.47 5.33
N ASN A 256 13.18 9.36 4.36
CA ASN A 256 13.25 9.06 2.93
C ASN A 256 14.55 9.54 2.33
N GLU A 257 15.45 8.61 2.00
CA GLU A 257 16.76 8.93 1.41
C GLU A 257 16.76 9.08 -0.11
N GLY A 258 15.64 8.87 -0.82
CA GLY A 258 15.61 9.08 -2.27
C GLY A 258 14.48 8.42 -3.06
N GLN A 259 13.56 7.76 -2.39
CA GLN A 259 12.42 7.09 -3.03
C GLN A 259 11.32 8.07 -3.44
N ALA A 260 10.44 7.63 -4.35
CA ALA A 260 9.17 8.30 -4.66
C ALA A 260 8.08 7.78 -3.72
N ILE A 261 7.76 8.56 -2.70
CA ILE A 261 6.87 8.16 -1.61
C ILE A 261 5.51 8.83 -1.74
N SER A 262 4.45 8.03 -1.62
CA SER A 262 3.06 8.48 -1.60
C SER A 262 2.42 8.08 -0.28
N VAL A 263 1.91 9.06 0.49
CA VAL A 263 1.37 8.83 1.83
C VAL A 263 -0.01 9.46 1.96
N ARG A 264 -0.96 8.73 2.53
CA ARG A 264 -2.27 9.22 2.94
C ARG A 264 -2.63 8.76 4.34
N GLY A 265 -3.28 9.62 5.12
CA GLY A 265 -3.80 9.26 6.43
C GLY A 265 -2.72 9.09 7.50
N LEU A 266 -1.66 9.91 7.46
CA LEU A 266 -0.59 9.87 8.45
C LEU A 266 -1.00 10.56 9.75
N LEU A 267 -0.90 9.85 10.87
CA LEU A 267 -0.94 10.41 12.23
C LEU A 267 0.46 10.33 12.84
N SER A 268 0.96 11.44 13.36
CA SER A 268 2.23 11.43 14.08
C SER A 268 2.16 12.21 15.39
N GLU A 269 2.82 11.68 16.44
CA GLU A 269 2.97 12.32 17.75
C GLU A 269 4.43 12.20 18.22
N ASN A 270 5.26 13.22 17.93
CA ASN A 270 6.71 13.14 18.08
C ASN A 270 7.34 14.40 18.73
N ASN A 271 8.52 14.23 19.34
CA ASN A 271 9.40 15.34 19.73
C ASN A 271 10.37 15.76 18.63
N VAL A 272 10.48 14.98 17.58
CA VAL A 272 11.41 15.14 16.44
C VAL A 272 10.63 15.38 15.14
N PRO A 273 11.28 15.77 14.05
CA PRO A 273 10.63 15.89 12.75
C PRO A 273 9.92 14.60 12.36
N VAL A 274 8.71 14.75 11.83
CA VAL A 274 7.92 13.58 11.35
C VAL A 274 8.51 13.03 10.08
N VAL A 275 8.92 13.90 9.16
CA VAL A 275 9.45 13.51 7.85
C VAL A 275 10.78 14.22 7.62
N ARG A 276 11.77 13.46 7.18
CA ARG A 276 12.95 13.96 6.46
C ARG A 276 12.93 13.33 5.07
N SER A 277 12.96 14.13 4.00
CA SER A 277 12.93 13.61 2.64
C SER A 277 13.93 14.30 1.73
N TYR A 278 14.79 13.50 1.10
CA TYR A 278 15.64 13.88 -0.01
C TYR A 278 14.98 13.60 -1.37
N GLY A 279 14.13 12.57 -1.43
CA GLY A 279 13.42 12.13 -2.63
C GLY A 279 12.12 12.92 -2.91
N VAL A 280 11.23 12.27 -3.62
CA VAL A 280 9.88 12.77 -3.89
C VAL A 280 8.95 12.30 -2.77
N PHE A 281 8.20 13.22 -2.18
CA PHE A 281 7.30 12.92 -1.07
C PHE A 281 5.96 13.60 -1.24
N CYS A 282 4.93 12.81 -1.51
CA CYS A 282 3.54 13.23 -1.58
C CYS A 282 2.84 12.85 -0.28
N LEU A 283 2.28 13.82 0.43
CA LEU A 283 1.53 13.58 1.68
C LEU A 283 0.16 14.24 1.61
N VAL A 284 -0.88 13.45 1.74
CA VAL A 284 -2.26 13.93 1.78
C VAL A 284 -2.99 13.39 3.01
N ASP A 285 -3.93 14.19 3.53
CA ASP A 285 -4.74 13.84 4.70
C ASP A 285 -3.86 13.44 5.90
N ALA A 286 -3.18 14.40 6.55
CA ALA A 286 -2.27 14.09 7.65
C ALA A 286 -2.46 15.00 8.86
N GLN A 287 -2.20 14.42 10.05
CA GLN A 287 -2.16 15.14 11.31
C GLN A 287 -0.82 14.91 12.01
N LEU A 288 0.00 15.97 12.10
CA LEU A 288 1.35 15.95 12.65
C LEU A 288 1.38 16.71 13.96
N LYS A 289 1.32 15.99 15.08
CA LYS A 289 1.30 16.56 16.44
C LYS A 289 2.70 16.54 17.03
N GLY A 290 3.26 17.72 17.28
CA GLY A 290 4.51 17.89 18.02
C GLY A 290 4.29 17.71 19.53
N LYS A 291 5.23 17.05 20.20
CA LYS A 291 5.38 17.07 21.65
C LYS A 291 6.26 18.26 22.08
N ARG A 292 6.65 18.35 23.34
CA ARG A 292 7.32 19.54 23.91
C ARG A 292 8.54 20.02 23.14
N GLU A 293 9.42 19.11 22.72
CA GLU A 293 10.68 19.45 22.06
C GLU A 293 10.54 19.66 20.55
N ALA A 294 9.41 19.30 19.97
CA ALA A 294 9.11 19.47 18.56
C ALA A 294 9.11 20.97 18.13
N SER A 295 8.89 21.90 19.07
CA SER A 295 8.93 23.34 18.81
C SER A 295 10.27 23.86 18.29
N ASN A 296 11.34 23.08 18.40
CA ASN A 296 12.65 23.41 17.83
C ASN A 296 12.79 23.05 16.34
N TRP A 297 11.87 22.24 15.81
CA TRP A 297 11.98 21.60 14.49
C TRP A 297 10.83 21.95 13.55
N PRO A 298 11.04 21.94 12.23
CA PRO A 298 9.93 21.80 11.31
C PRO A 298 9.33 20.39 11.42
N ALA A 299 8.02 20.28 11.14
CA ALA A 299 7.38 18.95 11.11
C ALA A 299 7.91 18.09 9.95
N ILE A 300 8.17 18.72 8.80
CA ILE A 300 8.69 18.11 7.58
C ILE A 300 9.97 18.84 7.19
N ILE A 301 11.04 18.08 7.03
CA ILE A 301 12.32 18.56 6.49
C ILE A 301 12.40 18.17 5.01
N ASN A 302 12.39 19.20 4.14
CA ASN A 302 12.77 19.06 2.75
C ASN A 302 14.29 19.18 2.66
N TYR A 303 14.94 18.06 2.41
CA TYR A 303 16.39 17.95 2.54
C TYR A 303 17.07 17.99 1.18
N ASN A 304 18.07 18.85 1.03
CA ASN A 304 18.92 18.98 -0.17
C ASN A 304 18.15 19.01 -1.51
N GLY A 305 17.07 19.79 -1.58
CA GLY A 305 16.29 19.96 -2.80
C GLY A 305 15.33 18.79 -3.11
N GLY A 306 14.91 18.05 -2.09
CA GLY A 306 13.82 17.09 -2.18
C GLY A 306 12.52 17.77 -2.67
N ARG A 307 11.60 16.97 -3.18
CA ARG A 307 10.36 17.46 -3.78
C ARG A 307 9.18 17.05 -2.93
N ILE A 308 8.49 18.04 -2.40
CA ILE A 308 7.39 17.87 -1.46
C ILE A 308 6.09 18.36 -2.09
N PHE A 309 5.07 17.53 -2.02
CA PHE A 309 3.67 17.91 -2.25
C PHE A 309 2.84 17.54 -1.02
N LEU A 310 2.10 18.52 -0.49
CA LEU A 310 1.23 18.35 0.68
C LEU A 310 -0.19 18.79 0.34
N ARG A 311 -1.18 18.04 0.83
CA ARG A 311 -2.59 18.45 0.78
C ARG A 311 -3.34 18.01 2.03
N ASP A 312 -4.14 18.94 2.58
CA ASP A 312 -4.96 18.70 3.77
C ASP A 312 -4.14 18.15 4.96
N VAL A 313 -3.02 18.85 5.25
CA VAL A 313 -2.09 18.53 6.32
C VAL A 313 -2.21 19.55 7.45
N THR A 314 -2.36 19.05 8.67
CA THR A 314 -2.34 19.88 9.88
C THR A 314 -1.10 19.60 10.71
N THR A 315 -0.49 20.67 11.25
CA THR A 315 0.65 20.56 12.16
C THR A 315 0.34 21.29 13.47
N SER A 316 0.86 20.80 14.58
CA SER A 316 0.75 21.48 15.86
C SER A 316 2.04 21.36 16.67
N ARG A 317 2.39 22.42 17.41
CA ARG A 317 3.57 22.50 18.29
C ARG A 317 4.93 22.35 17.58
N TYR A 318 4.99 22.34 16.27
CA TYR A 318 6.22 22.45 15.49
C TYR A 318 6.55 23.92 15.21
N LYS A 319 7.84 24.23 15.02
CA LYS A 319 8.31 25.59 14.67
C LYS A 319 7.69 26.07 13.36
N ARG A 320 7.54 25.15 12.41
CA ARG A 320 6.90 25.36 11.11
C ARG A 320 6.48 24.01 10.51
N ALA A 321 5.61 24.03 9.53
CA ALA A 321 5.15 22.82 8.87
C ALA A 321 6.24 22.22 7.97
N VAL A 322 6.83 23.01 7.07
CA VAL A 322 7.90 22.58 6.16
C VAL A 322 9.09 23.50 6.32
N GLY A 323 10.26 22.95 6.46
CA GLY A 323 11.54 23.64 6.44
C GLY A 323 12.48 23.03 5.40
N ASP A 324 13.11 23.90 4.59
CA ASP A 324 14.18 23.50 3.69
C ASP A 324 15.49 23.51 4.45
N VAL A 325 16.24 22.41 4.39
CA VAL A 325 17.53 22.25 5.07
C VAL A 325 18.59 21.87 4.04
N GLU A 326 19.57 22.72 3.90
CA GLU A 326 20.77 22.43 3.12
C GLU A 326 21.89 21.97 4.06
N THR A 327 22.54 20.87 3.71
CA THR A 327 23.83 20.56 4.30
C THR A 327 24.94 21.03 3.35
N PRO A 328 26.11 21.45 3.85
CA PRO A 328 27.27 21.77 3.04
C PRO A 328 27.93 20.53 2.43
N ASP A 329 27.12 19.53 2.04
CA ASP A 329 27.58 18.26 1.53
C ASP A 329 27.78 18.30 0.00
N TRP A 330 28.66 17.47 -0.56
CA TRP A 330 28.94 17.40 -2.00
C TRP A 330 27.70 17.11 -2.86
N PHE A 331 26.63 16.60 -2.29
CA PHE A 331 25.32 16.51 -2.93
C PHE A 331 24.62 17.85 -3.18
N ALA A 332 25.05 18.93 -2.54
CA ALA A 332 24.52 20.28 -2.79
C ALA A 332 24.72 20.75 -4.24
N SER A 333 25.66 20.14 -4.97
CA SER A 333 25.89 20.44 -6.39
C SER A 333 24.81 19.92 -7.33
N VAL A 334 23.89 19.07 -6.86
CA VAL A 334 22.77 18.50 -7.63
C VAL A 334 21.47 19.31 -7.43
N ARG A 335 21.56 20.49 -6.84
CA ARG A 335 20.42 21.41 -6.72
C ARG A 335 19.83 21.66 -8.09
N VAL A 336 18.58 21.25 -8.29
CA VAL A 336 17.78 21.73 -9.42
C VAL A 336 17.51 23.20 -9.14
N GLN A 337 18.26 24.11 -9.77
CA GLN A 337 17.89 25.51 -9.82
C GLN A 337 16.54 25.61 -10.53
N GLY A 338 15.53 26.00 -9.85
CA GLY A 338 14.18 26.17 -10.35
C GLY A 338 13.34 26.93 -9.34
N ASP A 339 12.09 27.18 -9.66
CA ASP A 339 11.13 27.96 -8.89
C ASP A 339 10.78 27.35 -7.52
N ASP A 340 11.80 27.03 -6.71
CA ASP A 340 11.64 26.45 -5.38
C ASP A 340 10.89 27.44 -4.47
N LYS A 341 9.79 26.99 -3.92
CA LYS A 341 9.03 27.77 -2.94
C LYS A 341 9.67 27.61 -1.57
N PRO A 342 9.89 28.71 -0.82
CA PRO A 342 10.33 28.59 0.57
C PRO A 342 9.28 27.84 1.38
N GLY A 343 9.66 26.96 2.27
CA GLY A 343 8.78 26.10 3.05
C GLY A 343 7.52 26.77 3.60
N SER A 344 6.69 26.04 4.34
CA SER A 344 5.41 26.51 4.87
C SER A 344 5.46 26.70 6.39
N LEU A 345 4.82 27.75 6.89
CA LEU A 345 4.70 27.98 8.34
C LEU A 345 3.66 27.05 8.99
N GLY A 346 2.59 26.69 8.30
CA GLY A 346 1.46 26.00 8.91
C GLY A 346 0.59 26.94 9.78
N PRO A 347 -0.21 26.45 10.72
CA PRO A 347 -0.39 25.05 11.12
C PRO A 347 -1.29 24.23 10.17
N SER A 348 -2.10 24.88 9.32
CA SER A 348 -2.98 24.22 8.37
C SER A 348 -2.50 24.46 6.95
N ILE A 349 -2.33 23.39 6.20
CA ILE A 349 -1.91 23.41 4.80
C ILE A 349 -3.02 22.77 3.97
N SER A 350 -3.79 23.60 3.28
CA SER A 350 -4.79 23.11 2.32
C SER A 350 -4.13 22.49 1.10
N GLU A 351 -3.06 23.13 0.57
CA GLU A 351 -2.18 22.57 -0.44
C GLU A 351 -0.84 23.33 -0.49
N TYR A 352 0.25 22.61 -0.67
CA TYR A 352 1.60 23.15 -0.82
C TYR A 352 2.41 22.27 -1.76
N SER A 353 3.20 22.88 -2.62
CA SER A 353 4.24 22.22 -3.40
C SER A 353 5.55 22.98 -3.25
N SER A 354 6.67 22.27 -3.07
CA SER A 354 8.00 22.86 -3.08
C SER A 354 8.41 23.41 -4.46
N HIS A 355 7.68 23.02 -5.52
CA HIS A 355 7.90 23.45 -6.90
C HIS A 355 6.65 24.07 -7.50
N SER A 356 6.84 25.00 -8.45
CA SER A 356 5.72 25.63 -9.16
C SER A 356 4.97 24.61 -10.02
N TYR A 357 3.67 24.85 -10.19
CA TYR A 357 2.84 24.04 -11.08
C TYR A 357 3.24 24.24 -12.54
N THR A 358 3.23 23.14 -13.29
CA THR A 358 3.39 23.14 -14.74
C THR A 358 2.02 23.01 -15.40
N ARG A 359 1.77 23.79 -16.47
CA ARG A 359 0.49 23.83 -17.20
C ARG A 359 0.73 24.08 -18.67
N ALA A 360 -0.08 23.47 -19.54
CA ALA A 360 -0.10 23.76 -20.97
C ALA A 360 -1.02 24.95 -21.29
N PHE A 361 -2.14 25.05 -20.60
CA PHE A 361 -3.10 26.15 -20.71
C PHE A 361 -3.17 26.96 -19.40
N PRO A 362 -3.60 28.23 -19.42
CA PRO A 362 -3.89 28.96 -18.20
C PRO A 362 -4.96 28.24 -17.37
N GLY A 363 -4.77 28.19 -16.05
CA GLY A 363 -5.72 27.48 -15.17
C GLY A 363 -5.32 27.60 -13.71
N VAL A 364 -5.94 26.79 -12.85
CA VAL A 364 -5.77 26.78 -11.41
C VAL A 364 -4.48 26.05 -11.03
N GLU A 365 -3.73 26.56 -10.05
CA GLU A 365 -2.54 25.91 -9.47
C GLU A 365 -2.91 25.11 -8.21
N LEU A 366 -3.82 24.14 -8.37
CA LEU A 366 -4.25 23.22 -7.31
C LEU A 366 -4.50 21.83 -7.90
N SER A 367 -4.43 20.82 -7.05
CA SER A 367 -4.85 19.46 -7.40
C SER A 367 -6.37 19.39 -7.69
N LEU A 368 -6.84 18.26 -8.23
CA LEU A 368 -8.27 18.08 -8.54
C LEU A 368 -9.13 17.94 -7.28
N LYS A 369 -8.55 17.42 -6.19
CA LYS A 369 -9.27 17.07 -4.96
C LYS A 369 -10.45 16.14 -5.23
N LEU A 370 -10.22 15.11 -6.05
CA LEU A 370 -11.24 14.09 -6.28
C LEU A 370 -11.66 13.45 -4.95
N PRO A 371 -12.94 13.17 -4.77
CA PRO A 371 -13.43 12.51 -3.57
C PRO A 371 -12.72 11.17 -3.33
N VAL A 372 -12.19 10.95 -2.14
CA VAL A 372 -11.53 9.70 -1.77
C VAL A 372 -12.51 8.80 -1.03
N LYS A 373 -12.56 7.54 -1.43
CA LYS A 373 -13.37 6.50 -0.79
C LYS A 373 -12.48 5.33 -0.37
N ASP A 374 -12.69 4.85 0.85
CA ASP A 374 -12.08 3.60 1.30
C ASP A 374 -12.86 2.41 0.73
N PRO A 375 -12.19 1.29 0.42
CA PRO A 375 -12.90 0.07 0.03
C PRO A 375 -13.84 -0.36 1.16
N PRO A 376 -15.02 -0.88 0.82
CA PRO A 376 -15.89 -1.51 1.80
C PRO A 376 -15.15 -2.59 2.60
N ALA A 377 -15.51 -2.75 3.88
CA ALA A 377 -14.94 -3.81 4.69
C ALA A 377 -15.27 -5.19 4.09
N VAL A 378 -14.26 -6.02 3.93
CA VAL A 378 -14.44 -7.40 3.49
C VAL A 378 -14.94 -8.22 4.67
N VAL A 379 -16.22 -8.57 4.66
CA VAL A 379 -16.80 -9.47 5.67
C VAL A 379 -16.43 -10.90 5.31
N THR A 380 -15.46 -11.44 6.00
CA THR A 380 -14.99 -12.82 5.82
C THR A 380 -15.96 -13.80 6.51
N ASP A 381 -16.39 -14.81 5.77
CA ASP A 381 -17.18 -15.90 6.36
C ASP A 381 -16.32 -16.74 7.31
N PRO A 382 -16.91 -17.45 8.28
CA PRO A 382 -16.15 -18.39 9.09
C PRO A 382 -15.51 -19.49 8.19
N PRO A 383 -14.30 -19.98 8.52
CA PRO A 383 -13.51 -20.87 7.65
C PRO A 383 -14.23 -22.13 7.19
N ASN A 384 -15.15 -22.65 7.99
CA ASN A 384 -15.96 -23.82 7.66
C ASN A 384 -17.08 -23.56 6.63
N ALA A 385 -17.33 -22.30 6.30
CA ALA A 385 -18.26 -21.91 5.24
C ALA A 385 -17.53 -21.61 3.91
N TRP A 386 -16.21 -21.64 3.89
CA TRP A 386 -15.45 -21.48 2.66
C TRP A 386 -15.49 -22.76 1.82
N VAL A 387 -15.53 -22.61 0.53
CA VAL A 387 -15.47 -23.73 -0.42
C VAL A 387 -14.12 -23.72 -1.11
N ASN A 388 -13.35 -24.79 -0.91
CA ASN A 388 -12.11 -25.02 -1.66
C ASN A 388 -12.44 -25.65 -3.02
N VAL A 389 -11.94 -25.08 -4.10
CA VAL A 389 -12.17 -25.61 -5.46
C VAL A 389 -11.58 -27.02 -5.65
N ASP A 390 -10.55 -27.37 -4.90
CA ASP A 390 -9.93 -28.71 -4.92
C ASP A 390 -10.92 -29.80 -4.49
N ASP A 391 -11.84 -29.50 -3.57
CA ASP A 391 -12.89 -30.42 -3.12
C ASP A 391 -13.91 -30.74 -4.23
N PHE A 392 -13.93 -29.97 -5.31
CA PHE A 392 -14.75 -30.18 -6.51
C PHE A 392 -13.98 -30.82 -7.65
N GLY A 393 -12.71 -31.17 -7.41
CA GLY A 393 -11.84 -31.86 -8.37
C GLY A 393 -10.98 -30.94 -9.23
N ALA A 394 -10.78 -29.66 -8.82
CA ALA A 394 -9.78 -28.81 -9.45
C ALA A 394 -8.38 -29.37 -9.21
N ASP A 395 -7.51 -29.23 -10.20
CA ASP A 395 -6.11 -29.67 -10.11
C ASP A 395 -5.22 -28.51 -9.68
N PRO A 396 -4.76 -28.45 -8.40
CA PRO A 396 -3.96 -27.34 -7.90
C PRO A 396 -2.52 -27.31 -8.46
N THR A 397 -2.15 -28.25 -9.32
CA THR A 397 -0.84 -28.30 -9.98
C THR A 397 -0.83 -27.66 -11.35
N GLY A 398 -2.00 -27.30 -11.90
CA GLY A 398 -2.16 -26.68 -13.22
C GLY A 398 -1.95 -27.63 -14.41
N ASN A 399 -1.84 -28.94 -14.17
CA ASN A 399 -1.61 -29.91 -15.26
C ASN A 399 -2.89 -30.30 -16.01
N LYS A 400 -4.06 -30.10 -15.39
CA LYS A 400 -5.36 -30.44 -15.96
C LYS A 400 -6.29 -29.22 -15.94
N ASP A 401 -7.21 -29.20 -16.90
CA ASP A 401 -8.28 -28.20 -16.92
C ASP A 401 -9.15 -28.28 -15.67
N SER A 402 -9.22 -27.18 -14.95
CA SER A 402 -9.99 -27.05 -13.71
C SER A 402 -11.28 -26.24 -13.87
N ALA A 403 -11.58 -25.74 -15.08
CA ALA A 403 -12.71 -24.83 -15.30
C ALA A 403 -14.06 -25.39 -14.82
N ASP A 404 -14.34 -26.69 -15.09
CA ASP A 404 -15.60 -27.33 -14.67
C ASP A 404 -15.69 -27.50 -13.16
N ALA A 405 -14.58 -27.85 -12.49
CA ALA A 405 -14.52 -27.97 -11.05
C ALA A 405 -14.73 -26.62 -10.37
N ILE A 406 -14.03 -25.58 -10.85
CA ILE A 406 -14.18 -24.20 -10.34
C ILE A 406 -15.61 -23.70 -10.58
N ARG A 407 -16.22 -23.98 -11.73
CA ARG A 407 -17.62 -23.63 -12.03
C ARG A 407 -18.59 -24.28 -11.05
N LYS A 408 -18.37 -25.55 -10.68
CA LYS A 408 -19.18 -26.23 -9.67
C LYS A 408 -19.02 -25.60 -8.29
N ALA A 409 -17.80 -25.25 -7.90
CA ALA A 409 -17.52 -24.55 -6.65
C ALA A 409 -18.21 -23.18 -6.61
N MET A 410 -18.10 -22.37 -7.68
CA MET A 410 -18.76 -21.07 -7.82
C MET A 410 -20.28 -21.16 -7.70
N ASN A 411 -20.88 -22.27 -8.10
CA ASN A 411 -22.33 -22.51 -8.05
C ASN A 411 -22.78 -23.36 -6.84
N SER A 412 -21.90 -23.65 -5.89
CA SER A 412 -22.21 -24.41 -4.68
C SER A 412 -23.17 -23.69 -3.72
N GLY A 413 -23.36 -22.40 -3.88
CA GLY A 413 -24.12 -21.54 -2.97
C GLY A 413 -23.27 -20.92 -1.86
N ALA A 414 -21.96 -21.19 -1.81
CA ALA A 414 -21.03 -20.53 -0.92
C ALA A 414 -20.77 -19.07 -1.37
N SER A 415 -20.51 -18.21 -0.41
CA SER A 415 -20.17 -16.80 -0.67
C SER A 415 -18.66 -16.55 -0.69
N THR A 416 -17.84 -17.45 -0.12
CA THR A 416 -16.37 -17.41 -0.15
C THR A 416 -15.81 -18.62 -0.87
N ILE A 417 -15.04 -18.39 -1.93
CA ILE A 417 -14.38 -19.41 -2.74
C ILE A 417 -12.87 -19.34 -2.49
N PHE A 418 -12.27 -20.47 -2.19
CA PHE A 418 -10.85 -20.60 -1.87
C PHE A 418 -10.10 -21.32 -2.98
N MET A 419 -9.06 -20.67 -3.53
CA MET A 419 -8.30 -21.12 -4.69
C MET A 419 -6.79 -21.01 -4.44
N PRO A 420 -6.21 -21.83 -3.53
CA PRO A 420 -4.83 -21.62 -3.09
C PRO A 420 -3.76 -22.22 -4.02
N GLY A 421 -4.14 -22.86 -5.12
CA GLY A 421 -3.26 -23.59 -6.03
C GLY A 421 -2.95 -22.87 -7.33
N LEU A 422 -2.32 -23.60 -8.24
CA LEU A 422 -2.18 -23.22 -9.65
C LEU A 422 -3.25 -23.95 -10.47
N TYR A 423 -4.10 -23.22 -11.16
CA TYR A 423 -5.24 -23.79 -11.90
C TYR A 423 -5.16 -23.43 -13.38
N ALA A 424 -5.07 -24.44 -14.24
CA ALA A 424 -5.26 -24.26 -15.67
C ALA A 424 -6.77 -24.14 -15.99
N MET A 425 -7.14 -23.15 -16.77
CA MET A 425 -8.51 -22.92 -17.22
C MET A 425 -8.59 -22.88 -18.74
N HIS A 426 -9.43 -23.73 -19.34
CA HIS A 426 -9.60 -23.78 -20.79
C HIS A 426 -10.92 -23.12 -21.25
N SER A 427 -11.74 -22.67 -20.33
CA SER A 427 -12.99 -21.95 -20.60
C SER A 427 -13.29 -20.97 -19.48
N THR A 428 -13.93 -19.86 -19.82
CA THR A 428 -14.37 -18.82 -18.87
C THR A 428 -15.31 -19.39 -17.80
N VAL A 429 -15.09 -18.99 -16.56
CA VAL A 429 -15.97 -19.30 -15.43
C VAL A 429 -16.69 -18.04 -14.97
N THR A 430 -18.02 -18.09 -15.01
CA THR A 430 -18.85 -17.02 -14.43
C THR A 430 -18.96 -17.22 -12.91
N LEU A 431 -18.79 -16.13 -12.15
CA LEU A 431 -18.99 -16.17 -10.70
C LEU A 431 -20.44 -16.48 -10.36
N GLY A 432 -20.66 -17.34 -9.36
CA GLY A 432 -22.00 -17.59 -8.82
C GLY A 432 -22.60 -16.34 -8.18
N PRO A 433 -23.94 -16.20 -8.17
CA PRO A 433 -24.60 -14.95 -7.74
C PRO A 433 -24.36 -14.60 -6.27
N LYS A 434 -24.06 -15.58 -5.41
CA LYS A 434 -23.76 -15.39 -3.98
C LYS A 434 -22.30 -15.09 -3.69
N VAL A 435 -21.41 -15.31 -4.66
CA VAL A 435 -19.96 -15.11 -4.45
C VAL A 435 -19.67 -13.64 -4.19
N LYS A 436 -19.06 -13.38 -3.04
CA LYS A 436 -18.59 -12.07 -2.59
C LYS A 436 -17.08 -12.02 -2.38
N HIS A 437 -16.41 -13.18 -2.19
CA HIS A 437 -15.00 -13.23 -1.88
C HIS A 437 -14.33 -14.43 -2.56
N VAL A 438 -13.28 -14.18 -3.32
CA VAL A 438 -12.42 -15.18 -3.96
C VAL A 438 -11.01 -15.00 -3.42
N VAL A 439 -10.48 -16.01 -2.71
CA VAL A 439 -9.22 -15.93 -1.95
C VAL A 439 -8.19 -16.88 -2.54
N GLY A 440 -7.02 -16.35 -2.91
CA GLY A 440 -5.96 -17.12 -3.55
C GLY A 440 -4.79 -17.53 -2.63
N ILE A 441 -4.45 -16.72 -1.61
CA ILE A 441 -3.21 -16.84 -0.78
C ILE A 441 -1.92 -17.10 -1.59
N GLY A 442 -1.79 -16.41 -2.73
CA GLY A 442 -0.71 -16.62 -3.71
C GLY A 442 -1.10 -17.56 -4.86
N GLY A 443 -2.39 -17.89 -4.98
CA GLY A 443 -2.95 -18.67 -6.07
C GLY A 443 -2.68 -18.08 -7.45
N MET A 444 -2.67 -18.93 -8.45
CA MET A 444 -2.45 -18.57 -9.85
C MET A 444 -3.52 -19.20 -10.72
N VAL A 445 -4.01 -18.45 -11.71
CA VAL A 445 -5.05 -18.90 -12.62
C VAL A 445 -4.56 -18.76 -14.06
N ASP A 446 -4.78 -19.81 -14.85
CA ASP A 446 -4.49 -19.92 -16.28
C ASP A 446 -3.08 -19.47 -16.71
N TYR A 447 -2.06 -19.99 -16.04
CA TYR A 447 -0.67 -19.72 -16.38
C TYR A 447 -0.34 -19.93 -17.88
N PHE A 448 -1.16 -20.68 -18.63
CA PHE A 448 -0.95 -21.00 -20.04
C PHE A 448 -1.88 -20.25 -21.03
N GLY A 449 -2.69 -19.31 -20.55
CA GLY A 449 -3.43 -18.35 -21.39
C GLY A 449 -4.44 -18.95 -22.37
N LYS A 450 -5.20 -19.98 -21.97
CA LYS A 450 -6.19 -20.63 -22.86
C LYS A 450 -7.58 -20.01 -22.76
N ALA A 451 -8.03 -19.65 -21.55
CA ALA A 451 -9.27 -18.92 -21.37
C ALA A 451 -9.02 -17.40 -21.49
N LYS A 452 -9.95 -16.66 -22.08
CA LYS A 452 -9.96 -15.19 -22.09
C LYS A 452 -11.40 -14.68 -22.17
N PRO A 453 -11.95 -14.09 -21.10
CA PRO A 453 -11.35 -13.97 -19.75
C PRO A 453 -11.36 -15.30 -18.97
N ASP A 454 -10.55 -15.39 -17.92
CA ASP A 454 -10.62 -16.50 -16.96
C ASP A 454 -11.95 -16.45 -16.21
N PHE A 455 -12.28 -15.28 -15.69
CA PHE A 455 -13.51 -15.06 -14.94
C PHE A 455 -14.41 -14.01 -15.60
N ARG A 456 -15.71 -14.21 -15.41
CA ARG A 456 -16.74 -13.21 -15.71
C ARG A 456 -17.55 -12.90 -14.46
N ILE A 457 -17.70 -11.61 -14.14
CA ILE A 457 -18.50 -11.11 -13.01
C ILE A 457 -19.77 -10.48 -13.58
N LEU A 458 -20.91 -11.05 -13.23
CA LEU A 458 -22.24 -10.55 -13.57
C LEU A 458 -22.94 -10.01 -12.31
N ASP A 459 -24.15 -9.52 -12.49
CA ASP A 459 -25.03 -9.17 -11.37
C ASP A 459 -25.23 -10.35 -10.44
N GLY A 460 -25.44 -10.07 -9.15
CA GLY A 460 -25.58 -11.08 -8.13
C GLY A 460 -26.21 -10.56 -6.84
N GLU A 461 -26.33 -11.44 -5.85
CA GLU A 461 -26.97 -11.14 -4.57
C GLU A 461 -26.09 -10.25 -3.68
N SER A 462 -24.77 -10.38 -3.76
CA SER A 462 -23.84 -9.54 -3.00
C SER A 462 -23.55 -8.22 -3.73
N PRO A 463 -23.66 -7.06 -3.07
CA PRO A 463 -23.32 -5.77 -3.69
C PRO A 463 -21.82 -5.59 -3.96
N THR A 464 -20.98 -6.46 -3.37
CA THR A 464 -19.51 -6.36 -3.47
C THR A 464 -18.91 -7.71 -3.86
N VAL A 465 -17.85 -7.68 -4.68
CA VAL A 465 -16.99 -8.83 -4.97
C VAL A 465 -15.54 -8.46 -4.68
N THR A 466 -14.84 -9.31 -3.94
CA THR A 466 -13.41 -9.15 -3.64
C THR A 466 -12.61 -10.31 -4.22
N PHE A 467 -11.55 -9.99 -4.97
CA PHE A 467 -10.47 -10.91 -5.29
C PHE A 467 -9.25 -10.56 -4.43
N GLU A 468 -8.67 -11.56 -3.76
CA GLU A 468 -7.60 -11.32 -2.79
C GLU A 468 -6.46 -12.33 -2.92
N HIS A 469 -5.21 -11.82 -2.94
CA HIS A 469 -3.96 -12.59 -2.94
C HIS A 469 -3.83 -13.58 -4.12
N PHE A 470 -3.98 -13.07 -5.34
CA PHE A 470 -3.64 -13.79 -6.55
C PHE A 470 -2.32 -13.30 -7.14
N ALA A 471 -1.35 -14.21 -7.29
CA ALA A 471 -0.10 -13.87 -7.94
C ALA A 471 -0.31 -13.61 -9.46
N TYR A 472 -1.21 -14.37 -10.10
CA TYR A 472 -1.55 -14.20 -11.52
C TYR A 472 -3.00 -14.59 -11.79
N ILE A 473 -3.66 -13.82 -12.68
CA ILE A 473 -4.91 -14.17 -13.35
C ILE A 473 -4.71 -13.82 -14.84
N HIS A 474 -3.97 -14.67 -15.56
CA HIS A 474 -3.42 -14.34 -16.88
C HIS A 474 -4.45 -14.12 -17.98
N GLY A 475 -5.58 -14.82 -17.95
CA GLY A 475 -6.67 -14.60 -18.89
C GLY A 475 -7.48 -13.34 -18.59
N GLY A 476 -7.33 -12.80 -17.36
CA GLY A 476 -8.01 -11.60 -16.92
C GLY A 476 -9.45 -11.83 -16.47
N ILE A 477 -10.12 -10.73 -16.17
CA ILE A 477 -11.49 -10.71 -15.64
C ILE A 477 -12.36 -9.77 -16.48
N GLU A 478 -13.50 -10.28 -16.93
CA GLU A 478 -14.56 -9.45 -17.52
C GLU A 478 -15.54 -9.04 -16.42
N ILE A 479 -15.74 -7.72 -16.27
CA ILE A 479 -16.69 -7.12 -15.33
C ILE A 479 -17.89 -6.62 -16.15
N ASP A 480 -19.03 -7.26 -16.00
CA ASP A 480 -20.29 -6.87 -16.67
C ASP A 480 -21.39 -6.68 -15.62
N THR A 481 -21.13 -5.80 -14.69
CA THR A 481 -21.99 -5.45 -13.56
C THR A 481 -21.59 -4.10 -12.97
N SER A 482 -22.51 -3.38 -12.36
CA SER A 482 -22.25 -2.17 -11.57
C SER A 482 -21.93 -2.45 -10.07
N ARG A 483 -21.80 -3.71 -9.67
CA ARG A 483 -21.37 -4.09 -8.30
C ARG A 483 -20.03 -3.47 -7.96
N THR A 484 -19.80 -3.20 -6.68
CA THR A 484 -18.47 -2.78 -6.20
C THR A 484 -17.47 -3.93 -6.30
N ILE A 485 -16.34 -3.70 -6.99
CA ILE A 485 -15.29 -4.72 -7.15
C ILE A 485 -14.03 -4.26 -6.41
N ILE A 486 -13.44 -5.15 -5.62
CA ILE A 486 -12.21 -4.92 -4.87
C ILE A 486 -11.17 -5.93 -5.30
N PHE A 487 -10.01 -5.43 -5.73
CA PHE A 487 -8.82 -6.23 -5.97
C PHE A 487 -7.77 -5.91 -4.90
N ARG A 488 -7.38 -6.90 -4.11
CA ARG A 488 -6.38 -6.76 -3.05
C ARG A 488 -5.23 -7.73 -3.29
N SER A 489 -4.03 -7.19 -3.56
CA SER A 489 -2.83 -7.99 -3.91
C SER A 489 -3.11 -8.97 -5.05
N VAL A 490 -3.52 -8.44 -6.18
CA VAL A 490 -3.79 -9.20 -7.41
C VAL A 490 -2.88 -8.69 -8.51
N SER A 491 -2.16 -9.61 -9.15
CA SER A 491 -1.19 -9.26 -10.19
C SER A 491 -1.47 -9.98 -11.51
N ASP A 492 -0.89 -9.44 -12.59
CA ASP A 492 -1.05 -9.94 -13.96
C ASP A 492 -2.52 -10.23 -14.30
N CYS A 493 -3.38 -9.26 -14.02
CA CYS A 493 -4.82 -9.39 -14.19
C CYS A 493 -5.32 -8.25 -15.08
N ASP A 494 -5.57 -8.53 -16.34
CA ASP A 494 -6.18 -7.58 -17.25
C ASP A 494 -7.69 -7.53 -17.03
N LEU A 495 -8.25 -6.32 -17.12
CA LEU A 495 -9.69 -6.09 -16.92
C LEU A 495 -10.34 -5.68 -18.24
N THR A 496 -11.51 -6.27 -18.50
CA THR A 496 -12.42 -5.83 -19.57
C THR A 496 -13.78 -5.51 -18.96
N PHE A 497 -14.51 -4.56 -19.58
CA PHE A 497 -15.77 -4.08 -19.06
C PHE A 497 -16.89 -4.32 -20.07
N GLY A 498 -17.97 -4.96 -19.61
CA GLY A 498 -19.22 -5.11 -20.36
C GLY A 498 -20.12 -3.88 -20.22
N ALA A 499 -21.24 -3.89 -20.94
CA ALA A 499 -22.17 -2.76 -20.98
C ALA A 499 -22.82 -2.44 -19.60
N ASN A 500 -22.93 -3.43 -18.71
CA ASN A 500 -23.54 -3.26 -17.38
C ASN A 500 -22.53 -2.76 -16.33
N ALA A 501 -21.27 -2.51 -16.70
CA ALA A 501 -20.23 -2.01 -15.79
C ALA A 501 -20.26 -0.49 -15.58
N GLU A 502 -21.09 0.24 -16.30
CA GLU A 502 -21.21 1.69 -16.21
C GLU A 502 -21.60 2.14 -14.80
N GLY A 503 -20.91 3.17 -14.28
CA GLY A 503 -21.12 3.70 -12.92
C GLY A 503 -20.59 2.81 -11.80
N GLY A 504 -19.99 1.66 -12.11
CA GLY A 504 -19.42 0.73 -11.13
C GLY A 504 -18.25 1.35 -10.33
N GLU A 505 -18.09 0.89 -9.10
CA GLU A 505 -17.02 1.28 -8.20
C GLU A 505 -15.91 0.24 -8.18
N LEU A 506 -14.66 0.66 -8.42
CA LEU A 506 -13.49 -0.21 -8.43
C LEU A 506 -12.48 0.24 -7.37
N PHE A 507 -12.01 -0.71 -6.58
CA PHE A 507 -10.96 -0.49 -5.60
C PHE A 507 -9.77 -1.38 -5.89
N PHE A 508 -8.60 -0.76 -6.07
CA PHE A 508 -7.33 -1.45 -6.23
C PHE A 508 -6.43 -1.20 -5.01
N GLU A 509 -5.95 -2.27 -4.41
CA GLU A 509 -4.98 -2.25 -3.30
C GLU A 509 -3.83 -3.19 -3.65
N ASP A 510 -2.68 -2.64 -4.09
CA ASP A 510 -1.55 -3.42 -4.60
C ASP A 510 -1.97 -4.28 -5.82
N PHE A 511 -2.27 -3.58 -6.92
CA PHE A 511 -2.79 -4.18 -8.15
C PHE A 511 -1.82 -3.99 -9.32
N VAL A 512 -1.56 -5.08 -10.05
CA VAL A 512 -0.67 -5.08 -11.21
C VAL A 512 -1.41 -5.57 -12.46
N THR A 513 -1.30 -4.80 -13.54
CA THR A 513 -1.89 -5.15 -14.84
C THR A 513 -0.99 -4.68 -15.98
N HIS A 514 -1.21 -5.19 -17.19
CA HIS A 514 -0.49 -4.73 -18.38
C HIS A 514 -1.12 -3.48 -18.99
N ASN A 515 -2.44 -3.36 -18.94
CA ASN A 515 -3.16 -2.16 -19.37
C ASN A 515 -4.46 -2.01 -18.59
N LEU A 516 -4.95 -0.77 -18.50
CA LEU A 516 -6.20 -0.47 -17.84
C LEU A 516 -7.01 0.51 -18.69
N VAL A 517 -8.14 0.05 -19.22
CA VAL A 517 -9.06 0.90 -19.99
C VAL A 517 -10.33 1.09 -19.15
N LEU A 518 -10.56 2.32 -18.70
CA LEU A 518 -11.72 2.71 -17.90
C LEU A 518 -12.70 3.50 -18.74
N GLU A 519 -14.00 3.24 -18.59
CA GLU A 519 -15.06 3.94 -19.30
C GLU A 519 -16.31 4.07 -18.41
N ASN A 520 -16.56 5.30 -17.92
CA ASN A 520 -17.67 5.61 -17.00
C ASN A 520 -17.63 4.91 -15.63
N GLN A 521 -16.45 4.59 -15.07
CA GLN A 521 -16.30 4.02 -13.72
C GLN A 521 -15.83 5.06 -12.69
N LYS A 522 -15.95 4.71 -11.40
CA LYS A 522 -15.32 5.39 -10.27
C LYS A 522 -14.23 4.49 -9.69
N VAL A 523 -13.00 4.97 -9.71
CA VAL A 523 -11.82 4.13 -9.40
C VAL A 523 -10.96 4.77 -8.31
N TRP A 524 -10.66 3.99 -7.29
CA TRP A 524 -9.71 4.35 -6.23
C TRP A 524 -8.59 3.30 -6.17
N ALA A 525 -7.38 3.72 -6.49
CA ALA A 525 -6.21 2.85 -6.50
C ALA A 525 -5.20 3.26 -5.42
N ARG A 526 -4.68 2.28 -4.70
CA ARG A 526 -3.55 2.38 -3.78
C ARG A 526 -2.49 1.40 -4.25
N GLN A 527 -1.34 1.90 -4.64
CA GLN A 527 -0.29 1.13 -5.28
C GLN A 527 -0.81 0.42 -6.55
N LEU A 528 -0.92 1.18 -7.62
CA LEU A 528 -1.22 0.69 -8.96
C LEU A 528 0.07 0.52 -9.75
N ASN A 529 0.31 -0.66 -10.32
CA ASN A 529 1.43 -0.91 -11.23
C ASN A 529 0.90 -1.31 -12.61
N VAL A 530 1.31 -0.55 -13.65
CA VAL A 530 0.92 -0.85 -15.04
C VAL A 530 2.15 -0.80 -15.93
N GLU A 531 2.44 -1.89 -16.63
CA GLU A 531 3.65 -2.03 -17.45
C GLU A 531 3.29 -2.36 -18.89
N ASN A 532 3.51 -1.41 -19.82
CA ASN A 532 3.16 -1.53 -21.23
C ASN A 532 4.13 -0.74 -22.12
N GLU A 533 4.09 -1.01 -23.43
CA GLU A 533 4.75 -0.20 -24.47
C GLU A 533 3.78 0.78 -25.14
N GLY A 534 2.48 0.57 -25.01
CA GLY A 534 1.41 1.43 -25.52
C GLY A 534 0.90 2.43 -24.48
N THR A 535 -0.40 2.73 -24.52
CA THR A 535 -1.07 3.48 -23.46
C THR A 535 -1.30 2.58 -22.26
N HIS A 536 -0.72 2.92 -21.11
CA HIS A 536 -0.81 2.12 -19.88
C HIS A 536 -2.19 2.20 -19.27
N VAL A 537 -2.65 3.44 -18.99
CA VAL A 537 -4.00 3.69 -18.47
C VAL A 537 -4.73 4.62 -19.43
N LEU A 538 -5.89 4.18 -19.90
CA LEU A 538 -6.81 4.99 -20.70
C LEU A 538 -8.07 5.25 -19.87
N ASN A 539 -8.26 6.49 -19.46
CA ASN A 539 -9.46 6.95 -18.76
C ASN A 539 -10.39 7.69 -19.71
N LYS A 540 -11.57 7.10 -19.99
CA LYS A 540 -12.66 7.72 -20.74
C LYS A 540 -13.82 7.98 -19.77
N SER A 541 -14.13 9.25 -19.54
CA SER A 541 -15.31 9.67 -18.75
C SER A 541 -15.38 9.07 -17.33
N SER A 542 -14.28 8.60 -16.76
CA SER A 542 -14.22 8.00 -15.42
C SER A 542 -13.59 8.97 -14.42
N ASP A 543 -13.90 8.79 -13.14
CA ASP A 543 -13.18 9.41 -12.03
C ASP A 543 -12.09 8.45 -11.53
N LEU A 544 -10.84 8.76 -11.78
CA LEU A 544 -9.67 7.95 -11.39
C LEU A 544 -8.84 8.68 -10.33
N TRP A 545 -8.85 8.19 -9.11
CA TRP A 545 -7.97 8.63 -8.03
C TRP A 545 -6.89 7.57 -7.75
N VAL A 546 -5.61 7.97 -7.75
CA VAL A 546 -4.47 7.07 -7.54
C VAL A 546 -3.54 7.63 -6.49
N LEU A 547 -3.28 6.85 -5.45
CA LEU A 547 -2.20 7.04 -4.49
C LEU A 547 -1.08 6.05 -4.80
N GLY A 548 0.04 6.55 -5.34
CA GLY A 548 1.16 5.71 -5.75
C GLY A 548 0.90 4.96 -7.06
N TYR A 549 1.36 5.54 -8.16
CA TYR A 549 1.32 4.94 -9.49
C TYR A 549 2.73 4.58 -9.94
N LYS A 550 2.99 3.28 -10.19
CA LYS A 550 4.26 2.82 -10.76
C LYS A 550 4.02 2.34 -12.19
N THR A 551 4.97 2.61 -13.06
CA THR A 551 4.95 2.14 -14.44
C THR A 551 6.37 1.90 -14.94
N GLU A 552 6.49 1.02 -15.92
CA GLU A 552 7.74 0.75 -16.66
C GLU A 552 7.55 0.94 -18.15
N ARG A 553 8.68 0.98 -18.87
CA ARG A 553 8.75 1.06 -20.34
C ARG A 553 8.38 2.43 -20.87
N GLY A 554 8.16 2.50 -22.20
CA GLY A 554 7.71 3.70 -22.91
C GLY A 554 6.20 3.78 -23.05
N GLY A 555 5.73 4.52 -24.02
CA GLY A 555 4.30 4.71 -24.26
C GLY A 555 3.70 5.87 -23.45
N THR A 556 2.40 6.06 -23.55
CA THR A 556 1.68 7.07 -22.75
C THR A 556 1.28 6.47 -21.42
N LEU A 557 1.77 7.04 -20.31
CA LEU A 557 1.54 6.50 -18.98
C LEU A 557 0.08 6.63 -18.54
N LEU A 558 -0.56 7.74 -18.92
CA LEU A 558 -1.99 7.98 -18.66
C LEU A 558 -2.56 8.91 -19.72
N GLU A 559 -3.59 8.44 -20.42
CA GLU A 559 -4.44 9.25 -21.30
C GLU A 559 -5.79 9.46 -20.62
N THR A 560 -6.21 10.72 -20.43
CA THR A 560 -7.53 11.09 -19.90
C THR A 560 -8.30 11.88 -20.95
N LYS A 561 -9.53 11.45 -21.25
CA LYS A 561 -10.34 12.06 -22.31
C LYS A 561 -11.84 11.98 -22.05
N ALA A 562 -12.60 12.64 -22.92
CA ALA A 562 -14.07 12.59 -22.93
C ALA A 562 -14.69 13.01 -21.57
N GLY A 563 -14.20 14.09 -20.98
CA GLY A 563 -14.69 14.60 -19.69
C GLY A 563 -14.25 13.79 -18.47
N GLY A 564 -13.35 12.81 -18.61
CA GLY A 564 -12.80 12.07 -17.48
C GLY A 564 -11.94 12.94 -16.55
N HIS A 565 -11.80 12.50 -15.32
CA HIS A 565 -10.95 13.14 -14.32
C HIS A 565 -9.92 12.13 -13.79
N SER A 566 -8.65 12.51 -13.76
CA SER A 566 -7.58 11.68 -13.24
C SER A 566 -6.72 12.45 -12.24
N GLU A 567 -6.57 11.93 -11.04
CA GLU A 567 -5.71 12.50 -10.00
C GLU A 567 -4.67 11.48 -9.54
N VAL A 568 -3.38 11.75 -9.82
CA VAL A 568 -2.25 10.88 -9.44
C VAL A 568 -1.44 11.57 -8.36
N LEU A 569 -1.56 11.07 -7.14
CA LEU A 569 -0.91 11.57 -5.92
C LEU A 569 0.35 10.74 -5.63
N GLY A 570 1.46 11.20 -6.21
CA GLY A 570 2.73 10.49 -6.21
C GLY A 570 2.77 9.34 -7.21
N GLY A 571 3.89 9.19 -7.88
CA GLY A 571 4.09 8.13 -8.85
C GLY A 571 5.53 8.06 -9.32
N PHE A 572 5.84 6.94 -9.97
CA PHE A 572 7.17 6.63 -10.43
C PHE A 572 7.14 5.91 -11.79
N SER A 573 7.94 6.39 -12.73
CA SER A 573 8.19 5.71 -14.00
C SER A 573 9.63 5.26 -14.09
N TYR A 574 9.79 4.06 -14.57
CA TYR A 574 11.05 3.41 -14.83
C TYR A 574 11.16 3.10 -16.32
N THR A 575 11.89 3.95 -17.05
CA THR A 575 11.96 3.84 -18.51
C THR A 575 13.06 2.88 -18.95
N THR A 576 12.70 1.91 -19.76
CA THR A 576 13.62 0.91 -20.35
C THR A 576 13.55 0.86 -21.88
N THR A 577 12.67 1.64 -22.51
CA THR A 577 12.44 1.65 -23.95
C THR A 577 13.32 2.67 -24.64
N ALA A 578 13.95 2.28 -25.75
CA ALA A 578 14.75 3.16 -26.59
C ALA A 578 13.89 3.83 -27.69
N GLY A 579 14.33 4.98 -28.16
CA GLY A 579 13.72 5.74 -29.26
C GLY A 579 12.87 6.92 -28.80
N LYS A 580 12.08 7.49 -29.72
CA LYS A 580 11.15 8.56 -29.39
C LYS A 580 9.96 8.01 -28.61
N LEU A 581 9.89 8.32 -27.33
CA LEU A 581 8.77 7.95 -26.49
C LEU A 581 7.56 8.87 -26.75
N ALA A 582 6.36 8.32 -26.62
CA ALA A 582 5.12 9.09 -26.60
C ALA A 582 5.13 10.09 -25.43
N PRO A 583 4.25 11.14 -25.42
CA PRO A 583 4.09 11.98 -24.23
C PRO A 583 3.77 11.14 -23.00
N MET A 584 4.37 11.47 -21.84
CA MET A 584 4.06 10.77 -20.58
C MET A 584 2.56 10.81 -20.28
N PHE A 585 1.96 11.98 -20.47
CA PHE A 585 0.54 12.21 -20.19
C PHE A 585 -0.16 12.81 -21.41
N VAL A 586 -1.38 12.38 -21.66
CA VAL A 586 -2.23 12.93 -22.71
C VAL A 586 -3.58 13.30 -22.13
N THR A 587 -4.05 14.52 -22.40
CA THR A 587 -5.36 15.01 -21.95
C THR A 587 -6.15 15.55 -23.13
N LYS A 588 -7.41 15.13 -23.30
CA LYS A 588 -8.29 15.57 -24.39
C LYS A 588 -9.66 15.93 -23.82
N ASP A 589 -9.96 17.24 -23.71
CA ASP A 589 -11.19 17.75 -23.12
C ASP A 589 -11.53 17.04 -21.80
N ALA A 590 -10.56 17.03 -20.85
CA ALA A 590 -10.60 16.26 -19.61
C ALA A 590 -9.67 16.90 -18.56
N SER A 591 -9.75 16.45 -17.32
CA SER A 591 -8.96 16.99 -16.21
C SER A 591 -7.91 16.00 -15.71
N LEU A 592 -6.69 16.47 -15.51
CA LEU A 592 -5.59 15.66 -14.98
C LEU A 592 -4.79 16.46 -13.94
N PHE A 593 -4.50 15.84 -12.81
CA PHE A 593 -3.45 16.25 -11.90
C PHE A 593 -2.45 15.13 -11.70
N THR A 594 -1.15 15.46 -11.75
CA THR A 594 -0.08 14.51 -11.43
C THR A 594 1.01 15.15 -10.60
N PHE A 595 1.51 14.43 -9.59
CA PHE A 595 2.78 14.67 -8.94
C PHE A 595 3.62 13.39 -9.11
N PHE A 596 4.59 13.40 -10.04
CA PHE A 596 5.12 12.17 -10.62
C PHE A 596 6.63 12.29 -10.89
N HIS A 597 7.38 11.20 -10.67
CA HIS A 597 8.82 11.12 -10.92
C HIS A 597 9.16 10.09 -11.99
N GLU A 598 10.20 10.36 -12.79
CA GLU A 598 10.71 9.43 -13.80
C GLU A 598 12.20 9.23 -13.65
N VAL A 599 12.63 7.98 -13.81
CA VAL A 599 14.02 7.59 -13.96
C VAL A 599 14.19 6.76 -15.23
N CYS A 600 15.20 7.08 -16.02
CA CYS A 600 15.60 6.32 -17.19
C CYS A 600 16.80 5.45 -16.84
N PHE A 601 16.67 4.12 -16.99
CA PHE A 601 17.77 3.18 -16.71
C PHE A 601 18.48 2.68 -17.96
N ASN A 602 17.74 2.09 -18.89
CA ASN A 602 18.27 1.43 -20.09
C ASN A 602 17.48 1.78 -21.33
N GLY A 603 17.20 3.02 -21.58
CA GLY A 603 16.41 3.47 -22.72
C GLY A 603 16.64 4.94 -22.97
N ASP A 604 15.66 5.58 -23.55
CA ASP A 604 15.63 7.03 -23.69
C ASP A 604 14.64 7.64 -22.69
N PRO A 605 14.97 8.77 -22.08
CA PRO A 605 14.02 9.49 -21.24
C PRO A 605 12.88 10.04 -22.09
N PHE A 606 11.71 10.21 -21.50
CA PHE A 606 10.63 10.94 -22.15
C PHE A 606 11.08 12.36 -22.51
N ALA A 607 10.87 12.76 -23.76
CA ALA A 607 11.15 14.13 -24.19
C ALA A 607 9.96 15.07 -23.92
N MET A 608 8.75 14.50 -23.88
CA MET A 608 7.49 15.24 -23.75
C MET A 608 6.78 14.87 -22.47
N LEU A 609 6.52 15.87 -21.62
CA LEU A 609 5.76 15.67 -20.39
C LEU A 609 4.29 15.44 -20.72
N VAL A 610 3.69 16.33 -21.48
CA VAL A 610 2.26 16.29 -21.75
C VAL A 610 1.92 16.73 -23.18
N GLU A 611 0.87 16.13 -23.72
CA GLU A 611 0.08 16.65 -24.83
C GLU A 611 -1.34 16.91 -24.33
N GLU A 612 -1.74 18.18 -24.28
CA GLU A 612 -3.04 18.64 -23.80
C GLU A 612 -3.84 19.27 -24.94
N SER A 613 -5.06 18.79 -25.15
CA SER A 613 -6.01 19.35 -26.11
C SER A 613 -7.25 19.85 -25.39
N GLN A 614 -7.65 21.09 -25.64
CA GLN A 614 -8.80 21.74 -25.06
C GLN A 614 -9.50 22.62 -26.10
N ALA A 615 -10.83 22.44 -26.26
CA ALA A 615 -11.64 23.22 -27.18
C ALA A 615 -11.08 23.32 -28.62
N GLY A 616 -10.46 22.23 -29.10
CA GLY A 616 -9.89 22.13 -30.45
C GLY A 616 -8.46 22.70 -30.60
N GLU A 617 -7.89 23.32 -29.57
CA GLU A 617 -6.48 23.71 -29.51
C GLU A 617 -5.65 22.60 -28.86
N SER A 618 -4.46 22.29 -29.38
CA SER A 618 -3.54 21.32 -28.78
C SER A 618 -2.19 21.97 -28.47
N LYS A 619 -1.68 21.71 -27.27
CA LYS A 619 -0.37 22.15 -26.79
C LYS A 619 0.47 20.99 -26.30
N LYS A 620 1.77 21.08 -26.54
CA LYS A 620 2.76 20.10 -26.07
C LYS A 620 3.75 20.77 -25.13
N LEU A 621 3.96 20.18 -23.96
CA LEU A 621 4.98 20.62 -23.03
C LEU A 621 6.15 19.63 -23.05
N PRO A 622 7.38 20.11 -23.32
CA PRO A 622 8.55 19.28 -23.15
C PRO A 622 8.72 18.89 -21.67
N LYS A 623 9.26 17.74 -21.43
CA LYS A 623 9.51 17.27 -20.05
C LYS A 623 10.51 18.20 -19.35
N GLY A 624 11.64 18.52 -19.95
CA GLY A 624 12.66 19.34 -19.35
C GLY A 624 13.02 18.82 -17.96
N ARG A 625 13.00 19.72 -16.95
CA ARG A 625 13.16 19.37 -15.52
C ARG A 625 11.82 19.35 -14.77
N ALA A 626 10.68 19.49 -15.48
CA ALA A 626 9.37 19.65 -14.87
C ALA A 626 8.71 18.33 -14.44
N HIS A 627 9.30 17.18 -14.75
CA HIS A 627 8.72 15.86 -14.49
C HIS A 627 8.41 15.53 -13.02
N THR A 628 8.97 16.30 -12.07
CA THR A 628 8.67 16.17 -10.64
C THR A 628 7.89 17.36 -10.09
N ALA A 629 7.58 18.34 -10.90
CA ALA A 629 6.67 19.41 -10.52
C ALA A 629 5.21 18.93 -10.65
N PRO A 630 4.28 19.45 -9.86
CA PRO A 630 2.89 19.15 -10.07
C PRO A 630 2.44 19.68 -11.44
N TYR A 631 1.74 18.83 -12.19
CA TYR A 631 1.10 19.20 -13.44
C TYR A 631 -0.41 19.20 -13.30
N ARG A 632 -1.05 20.21 -13.87
CA ARG A 632 -2.51 20.39 -13.84
C ARG A 632 -3.02 20.71 -15.23
N ALA A 633 -3.88 19.85 -15.80
CA ALA A 633 -4.79 20.14 -16.89
C ALA A 633 -6.18 20.52 -16.36
N GLN A 634 -6.92 21.30 -17.11
CA GLN A 634 -8.27 21.73 -16.68
C GLN A 634 -9.27 20.62 -16.63
#